data_3ef19c36a123bb3a99a8243e981e77bf
#
_entry.id   3ef19c36a123bb3a99a8243e981e77bf
#
_cell.length_a   1.000
_cell.length_b   1.000
_cell.length_c   1.000
_cell.angle_alpha   90.00
_cell.angle_beta   90.00
_cell.angle_gamma   90.00
#
_symmetry.space_group_name_H-M   'P 1'
#
loop_
_entity.id
_entity.type
_entity.pdbx_description
1 polymer ?
#
loop_
_entity_poly.entity_id
_entity_poly.type
_entity_poly.pdbx_seq_one_letter_code
_entity_poly.pdbx_strand_id
1 'polypeptide(L)'
;DRSVSRGLGDVYKRQVLYVSGEESLQQIKLRAERIGTFSDHLELLCETSLDTIRTVIERNKPQIVVIDSIQTMYNENVSSAPGSVSQVRESTGVLMQIAKGMDISIFIVGHVTKEGVVAGPRVLEHMVDTVLYFEGDRHESYRILRGVKNRFGSTNEIGVFEMRTEGLVEVENPSEYMLSGKPKDASGSVVACSIEGTR
;
A
#
# COMPACT_ATOMS: atom_id res chain seq x y z
N ASP A 1 -22.54 10.57 -17.20
CA ASP A 1 -22.12 9.50 -16.31
C ASP A 1 -21.58 8.25 -17.02
N ARG A 2 -20.70 8.47 -17.99
CA ARG A 2 -20.05 7.39 -18.76
C ARG A 2 -18.57 7.19 -18.41
N SER A 3 -18.02 7.98 -17.50
CA SER A 3 -16.59 7.94 -17.14
C SER A 3 -16.24 6.89 -16.07
N VAL A 4 -17.18 6.57 -15.18
CA VAL A 4 -16.97 5.64 -14.08
C VAL A 4 -16.89 4.18 -14.55
N SER A 5 -17.67 3.81 -15.57
CA SER A 5 -17.68 2.43 -16.07
C SER A 5 -16.44 2.05 -16.90
N ARG A 6 -15.73 3.04 -17.48
CA ARG A 6 -14.48 2.79 -18.23
C ARG A 6 -13.31 2.43 -17.30
N GLY A 7 -13.25 3.00 -16.09
CA GLY A 7 -12.20 2.70 -15.13
C GLY A 7 -12.23 1.26 -14.59
N LEU A 8 -13.42 0.72 -14.31
CA LEU A 8 -13.56 -0.63 -13.77
C LEU A 8 -13.28 -1.73 -14.82
N GLY A 9 -13.63 -1.50 -16.08
CA GLY A 9 -13.36 -2.45 -17.17
C GLY A 9 -11.87 -2.60 -17.50
N ASP A 10 -11.08 -1.55 -17.29
CA ASP A 10 -9.63 -1.57 -17.52
C ASP A 10 -8.85 -2.24 -16.37
N VAL A 11 -9.33 -2.15 -15.14
CA VAL A 11 -8.66 -2.74 -13.98
C VAL A 11 -8.53 -4.26 -14.11
N TYR A 12 -9.51 -4.93 -14.67
CA TYR A 12 -9.49 -6.39 -14.85
C TYR A 12 -8.60 -6.89 -16.01
N LYS A 13 -8.07 -5.99 -16.84
CA LYS A 13 -7.21 -6.35 -17.97
C LYS A 13 -5.75 -5.97 -17.79
N ARG A 14 -5.42 -5.24 -16.71
CA ARG A 14 -4.06 -4.78 -16.48
C ARG A 14 -3.20 -5.90 -15.90
N GLN A 15 -2.04 -6.11 -16.49
CA GLN A 15 -1.05 -6.99 -15.91
C GLN A 15 -0.43 -6.35 -14.67
N VAL A 16 -0.44 -7.10 -13.57
CA VAL A 16 0.12 -6.72 -12.29
C VAL A 16 1.29 -7.63 -11.97
N LEU A 17 2.44 -7.06 -11.69
CA LEU A 17 3.59 -7.77 -11.14
C LEU A 17 3.69 -7.48 -9.64
N TYR A 18 3.50 -8.49 -8.81
CA TYR A 18 3.71 -8.42 -7.37
C TYR A 18 5.08 -9.00 -7.03
N VAL A 19 5.96 -8.15 -6.49
CA VAL A 19 7.32 -8.51 -6.09
C VAL A 19 7.36 -8.62 -4.58
N SER A 20 7.66 -9.80 -4.07
CA SER A 20 7.83 -10.05 -2.64
C SER A 20 9.30 -10.28 -2.30
N GLY A 21 9.81 -9.47 -1.36
CA GLY A 21 11.14 -9.67 -0.79
C GLY A 21 11.13 -10.37 0.57
N GLU A 22 9.96 -10.61 1.14
CA GLU A 22 9.82 -11.17 2.50
C GLU A 22 9.22 -12.56 2.50
N GLU A 23 8.23 -12.81 1.65
CA GLU A 23 7.47 -14.06 1.63
C GLU A 23 7.83 -14.92 0.42
N SER A 24 7.84 -16.23 0.64
CA SER A 24 7.95 -17.21 -0.42
C SER A 24 6.65 -17.33 -1.23
N LEU A 25 6.75 -17.83 -2.47
CA LEU A 25 5.56 -18.09 -3.32
C LEU A 25 4.52 -18.98 -2.63
N GLN A 26 4.96 -19.95 -1.82
CA GLN A 26 4.06 -20.85 -1.08
C GLN A 26 3.27 -20.09 0.00
N GLN A 27 3.93 -19.20 0.74
CA GLN A 27 3.29 -18.37 1.77
C GLN A 27 2.27 -17.41 1.15
N ILE A 28 2.65 -16.76 0.04
CA ILE A 28 1.75 -15.88 -0.71
C ILE A 28 0.54 -16.68 -1.21
N LYS A 29 0.75 -17.88 -1.76
CA LYS A 29 -0.34 -18.75 -2.25
C LYS A 29 -1.32 -19.11 -1.13
N LEU A 30 -0.83 -19.56 0.03
CA LEU A 30 -1.67 -19.88 1.18
C LEU A 30 -2.50 -18.69 1.68
N ARG A 31 -1.93 -17.49 1.64
CA ARG A 31 -2.64 -16.26 1.99
C ARG A 31 -3.68 -15.90 0.92
N ALA A 32 -3.31 -16.03 -0.33
CA ALA A 32 -4.17 -15.76 -1.47
C ALA A 32 -5.43 -16.65 -1.48
N GLU A 33 -5.31 -17.93 -1.20
CA GLU A 33 -6.42 -18.88 -1.12
C GLU A 33 -7.49 -18.50 -0.09
N ARG A 34 -7.13 -17.74 0.95
CA ARG A 34 -8.08 -17.21 1.96
C ARG A 34 -8.82 -15.95 1.50
N ILE A 35 -8.19 -15.17 0.64
CA ILE A 35 -8.75 -13.88 0.16
C ILE A 35 -9.73 -14.11 -1.00
N GLY A 36 -9.50 -15.15 -1.79
CA GLY A 36 -10.38 -15.49 -2.91
C GLY A 36 -9.63 -15.81 -4.20
N THR A 37 -10.32 -15.68 -5.33
CA THR A 37 -9.75 -15.94 -6.66
C THR A 37 -9.01 -14.72 -7.19
N PHE A 38 -7.83 -14.95 -7.74
CA PHE A 38 -7.04 -13.92 -8.41
C PHE A 38 -7.17 -14.02 -9.92
N SER A 39 -6.98 -12.90 -10.59
CA SER A 39 -6.93 -12.83 -12.04
C SER A 39 -5.68 -13.51 -12.60
N ASP A 40 -5.76 -14.13 -13.78
CA ASP A 40 -4.64 -14.66 -14.53
C ASP A 40 -3.62 -13.58 -14.97
N HIS A 41 -3.97 -12.29 -14.76
CA HIS A 41 -3.11 -11.16 -15.03
C HIS A 41 -2.20 -10.77 -13.85
N LEU A 42 -2.24 -11.51 -12.72
CA LEU A 42 -1.35 -11.32 -11.58
C LEU A 42 -0.14 -12.26 -11.70
N GLU A 43 1.03 -11.68 -11.88
CA GLU A 43 2.32 -12.37 -11.82
C GLU A 43 2.96 -12.17 -10.46
N LEU A 44 3.56 -13.24 -9.91
CA LEU A 44 4.27 -13.21 -8.63
C LEU A 44 5.76 -13.43 -8.86
N LEU A 45 6.58 -12.59 -8.25
CA LEU A 45 8.04 -12.68 -8.27
C LEU A 45 8.57 -12.61 -6.82
N CYS A 46 9.33 -13.62 -6.38
CA CYS A 46 10.07 -13.56 -5.12
C CYS A 46 11.52 -13.21 -5.42
N GLU A 47 11.86 -11.94 -5.24
CA GLU A 47 13.18 -11.40 -5.57
C GLU A 47 13.46 -10.13 -4.75
N THR A 48 14.75 -9.90 -4.44
CA THR A 48 15.21 -8.71 -3.72
C THR A 48 16.19 -7.87 -4.53
N SER A 49 16.85 -8.45 -5.54
CA SER A 49 17.78 -7.72 -6.42
C SER A 49 17.01 -6.80 -7.37
N LEU A 50 17.26 -5.50 -7.29
CA LEU A 50 16.64 -4.51 -8.17
C LEU A 50 16.98 -4.69 -9.64
N ASP A 51 18.18 -5.17 -9.96
CA ASP A 51 18.60 -5.39 -11.34
C ASP A 51 17.80 -6.55 -11.98
N THR A 52 17.57 -7.60 -11.21
CA THR A 52 16.71 -8.72 -11.63
C THR A 52 15.27 -8.25 -11.80
N ILE A 53 14.72 -7.52 -10.82
CA ILE A 53 13.36 -6.97 -10.85
C ILE A 53 13.19 -6.07 -12.07
N ARG A 54 14.12 -5.17 -12.31
CA ARG A 54 14.14 -4.29 -13.49
C ARG A 54 14.08 -5.08 -14.80
N THR A 55 14.93 -6.12 -14.93
CA THR A 55 14.96 -6.98 -16.12
C THR A 55 13.61 -7.65 -16.37
N VAL A 56 12.94 -8.12 -15.31
CA VAL A 56 11.61 -8.73 -15.41
C VAL A 56 10.56 -7.69 -15.83
N ILE A 57 10.60 -6.49 -15.25
CA ILE A 57 9.68 -5.39 -15.61
C ILE A 57 9.86 -5.00 -17.08
N GLU A 58 11.10 -4.82 -17.54
CA GLU A 58 11.41 -4.46 -18.93
C GLU A 58 10.95 -5.52 -19.95
N ARG A 59 11.05 -6.80 -19.58
CA ARG A 59 10.60 -7.93 -20.40
C ARG A 59 9.09 -8.07 -20.45
N ASN A 60 8.42 -8.06 -19.27
CA ASN A 60 6.99 -8.38 -19.15
C ASN A 60 6.10 -7.15 -19.36
N LYS A 61 6.65 -5.95 -19.20
CA LYS A 61 5.96 -4.65 -19.36
C LYS A 61 4.61 -4.58 -18.63
N PRO A 62 4.57 -4.90 -17.31
CA PRO A 62 3.34 -4.80 -16.55
C PRO A 62 2.88 -3.34 -16.47
N GLN A 63 1.59 -3.09 -16.33
CA GLN A 63 1.05 -1.75 -16.12
C GLN A 63 1.12 -1.32 -14.65
N ILE A 64 1.13 -2.29 -13.75
CA ILE A 64 1.20 -2.06 -12.30
C ILE A 64 2.28 -2.97 -11.72
N VAL A 65 3.12 -2.41 -10.85
CA VAL A 65 4.10 -3.16 -10.06
C VAL A 65 3.84 -2.88 -8.58
N VAL A 66 3.87 -3.92 -7.76
CA VAL A 66 3.83 -3.81 -6.30
C VAL A 66 5.13 -4.35 -5.73
N ILE A 67 5.82 -3.55 -4.92
CA ILE A 67 7.07 -3.91 -4.23
C ILE A 67 6.76 -4.10 -2.74
N ASP A 68 6.89 -5.33 -2.23
CA ASP A 68 6.58 -5.69 -0.83
C ASP A 68 7.73 -6.48 -0.19
N SER A 69 8.57 -5.80 0.59
CA SER A 69 8.64 -4.39 0.96
C SER A 69 9.93 -3.72 0.42
N ILE A 70 9.93 -2.40 0.39
CA ILE A 70 11.12 -1.64 -0.04
C ILE A 70 12.33 -1.89 0.84
N GLN A 71 12.14 -2.24 2.11
CA GLN A 71 13.21 -2.51 3.06
C GLN A 71 14.02 -3.76 2.72
N THR A 72 13.45 -4.69 1.99
CA THR A 72 14.13 -5.92 1.57
C THR A 72 14.82 -5.79 0.21
N MET A 73 14.55 -4.72 -0.52
CA MET A 73 15.15 -4.51 -1.82
C MET A 73 16.64 -4.17 -1.70
N TYR A 74 17.41 -4.70 -2.63
CA TYR A 74 18.85 -4.57 -2.66
C TYR A 74 19.33 -4.02 -4.02
N ASN A 75 20.10 -2.92 -3.95
CA ASN A 75 20.81 -2.34 -5.08
C ASN A 75 22.31 -2.62 -4.91
N GLU A 76 22.89 -3.40 -5.82
CA GLU A 76 24.30 -3.82 -5.76
C GLU A 76 25.29 -2.63 -5.84
N ASN A 77 24.86 -1.52 -6.41
CA ASN A 77 25.68 -0.31 -6.52
C ASN A 77 25.79 0.48 -5.20
N VAL A 78 25.09 0.06 -4.16
CA VAL A 78 25.08 0.72 -2.85
C VAL A 78 25.69 -0.20 -1.81
N SER A 79 26.78 0.22 -1.20
CA SER A 79 27.57 -0.61 -0.26
C SER A 79 26.91 -0.87 1.10
N SER A 80 25.79 -0.21 1.40
CA SER A 80 25.07 -0.37 2.67
C SER A 80 24.12 -1.58 2.66
N ALA A 81 23.82 -2.10 3.85
CA ALA A 81 22.94 -3.25 4.01
C ALA A 81 21.49 -2.96 3.55
N PRO A 82 20.72 -3.99 3.11
CA PRO A 82 19.29 -3.88 2.88
C PRO A 82 18.57 -3.27 4.09
N GLY A 83 17.53 -2.48 3.86
CA GLY A 83 16.78 -1.79 4.91
C GLY A 83 17.47 -0.53 5.48
N SER A 84 18.72 -0.24 5.13
CA SER A 84 19.36 1.04 5.47
C SER A 84 18.72 2.21 4.71
N VAL A 85 18.83 3.43 5.27
CA VAL A 85 18.31 4.66 4.62
C VAL A 85 18.83 4.82 3.21
N SER A 86 20.12 4.54 3.00
CA SER A 86 20.76 4.66 1.69
C SER A 86 20.19 3.68 0.69
N GLN A 87 20.05 2.40 1.07
CA GLN A 87 19.45 1.38 0.20
C GLN A 87 18.01 1.71 -0.15
N VAL A 88 17.18 2.05 0.84
CA VAL A 88 15.78 2.40 0.63
C VAL A 88 15.62 3.59 -0.31
N ARG A 89 16.45 4.63 -0.11
CA ARG A 89 16.43 5.83 -0.94
C ARG A 89 16.84 5.54 -2.39
N GLU A 90 17.96 4.89 -2.57
CA GLU A 90 18.49 4.58 -3.91
C GLU A 90 17.58 3.58 -4.65
N SER A 91 17.07 2.57 -3.95
CA SER A 91 16.09 1.62 -4.50
C SER A 91 14.82 2.32 -4.98
N THR A 92 14.31 3.24 -4.17
CA THR A 92 13.14 4.06 -4.56
C THR A 92 13.45 4.94 -5.75
N GLY A 93 14.64 5.53 -5.82
CA GLY A 93 15.09 6.33 -6.96
C GLY A 93 15.07 5.54 -8.26
N VAL A 94 15.59 4.31 -8.25
CA VAL A 94 15.56 3.39 -9.40
C VAL A 94 14.13 3.05 -9.82
N LEU A 95 13.27 2.68 -8.86
CA LEU A 95 11.87 2.37 -9.13
C LEU A 95 11.11 3.56 -9.74
N MET A 96 11.37 4.78 -9.25
CA MET A 96 10.78 5.99 -9.83
C MET A 96 11.25 6.26 -11.26
N GLN A 97 12.50 5.99 -11.58
CA GLN A 97 13.02 6.10 -12.95
C GLN A 97 12.33 5.09 -13.87
N ILE A 98 12.15 3.84 -13.42
CA ILE A 98 11.42 2.80 -14.14
C ILE A 98 9.98 3.24 -14.37
N ALA A 99 9.28 3.69 -13.32
CA ALA A 99 7.89 4.13 -13.39
C ALA A 99 7.69 5.22 -14.46
N LYS A 100 8.54 6.25 -14.44
CA LYS A 100 8.47 7.37 -15.39
C LYS A 100 8.91 7.01 -16.80
N GLY A 101 9.96 6.17 -16.91
CA GLY A 101 10.50 5.79 -18.22
C GLY A 101 9.60 4.83 -18.99
N MET A 102 8.82 4.03 -18.32
CA MET A 102 7.95 3.00 -18.90
C MET A 102 6.45 3.32 -18.79
N ASP A 103 6.08 4.44 -18.18
CA ASP A 103 4.68 4.85 -17.93
C ASP A 103 3.88 3.79 -17.18
N ILE A 104 4.46 3.26 -16.10
CA ILE A 104 3.84 2.26 -15.23
C ILE A 104 3.59 2.81 -13.82
N SER A 105 2.55 2.31 -13.16
CA SER A 105 2.26 2.65 -11.77
C SER A 105 3.00 1.69 -10.84
N ILE A 106 3.82 2.23 -9.91
CA ILE A 106 4.53 1.42 -8.92
C ILE A 106 4.01 1.73 -7.52
N PHE A 107 3.50 0.71 -6.84
CA PHE A 107 3.15 0.74 -5.43
C PHE A 107 4.33 0.24 -4.61
N ILE A 108 4.79 1.06 -3.68
CA ILE A 108 5.89 0.72 -2.77
C ILE A 108 5.31 0.53 -1.38
N VAL A 109 5.37 -0.70 -0.88
CA VAL A 109 5.01 -1.02 0.50
C VAL A 109 6.22 -0.77 1.38
N GLY A 110 6.02 0.00 2.46
CA GLY A 110 7.04 0.28 3.45
C GLY A 110 6.51 0.07 4.85
N HIS A 111 7.32 -0.56 5.71
CA HIS A 111 6.98 -0.77 7.11
C HIS A 111 7.47 0.36 7.99
N VAL A 112 6.62 0.83 8.90
CA VAL A 112 6.99 1.76 9.98
C VAL A 112 7.19 0.97 11.27
N THR A 113 8.28 1.21 12.00
CA THR A 113 8.41 0.68 13.35
C THR A 113 7.65 1.55 14.34
N LYS A 114 7.26 0.94 15.48
CA LYS A 114 6.57 1.62 16.58
C LYS A 114 7.33 2.83 17.13
N GLU A 115 8.64 2.87 16.96
CA GLU A 115 9.53 3.91 17.46
C GLU A 115 9.74 5.07 16.48
N GLY A 116 9.11 5.01 15.29
CA GLY A 116 9.25 6.06 14.27
C GLY A 116 10.65 6.21 13.67
N VAL A 117 11.58 5.31 14.01
CA VAL A 117 13.02 5.42 13.74
C VAL A 117 13.45 4.55 12.55
N VAL A 118 12.59 3.69 11.99
CA VAL A 118 13.02 2.97 10.80
C VAL A 118 13.12 3.93 9.63
N ALA A 119 14.34 4.01 9.20
CA ALA A 119 14.78 4.61 7.97
C ALA A 119 13.93 4.12 6.80
N GLY A 120 12.95 4.87 6.40
CA GLY A 120 12.17 4.52 5.25
C GLY A 120 11.04 5.50 4.94
N PRO A 121 9.92 5.52 5.66
CA PRO A 121 8.74 6.23 5.20
C PRO A 121 8.96 7.72 4.98
N ARG A 122 9.57 8.44 5.92
CA ARG A 122 9.77 9.89 5.79
C ARG A 122 10.71 10.27 4.64
N VAL A 123 11.72 9.45 4.34
CA VAL A 123 12.60 9.69 3.19
C VAL A 123 11.83 9.49 1.89
N LEU A 124 10.94 8.48 1.83
CA LEU A 124 10.14 8.18 0.67
C LEU A 124 9.04 9.21 0.41
N GLU A 125 8.46 9.80 1.45
CA GLU A 125 7.39 10.79 1.34
C GLU A 125 7.74 11.96 0.42
N HIS A 126 8.99 12.39 0.42
CA HIS A 126 9.44 13.47 -0.45
C HIS A 126 9.65 13.02 -1.90
N MET A 127 9.93 11.74 -2.12
CA MET A 127 10.27 11.21 -3.43
C MET A 127 9.04 10.83 -4.25
N VAL A 128 8.07 10.14 -3.62
CA VAL A 128 6.90 9.59 -4.31
C VAL A 128 5.80 10.65 -4.54
N ASP A 129 4.89 10.37 -5.44
CA ASP A 129 3.80 11.29 -5.81
C ASP A 129 2.62 11.23 -4.83
N THR A 130 2.34 10.04 -4.30
CA THR A 130 1.26 9.80 -3.35
C THR A 130 1.78 9.00 -2.16
N VAL A 131 1.34 9.38 -0.96
CA VAL A 131 1.65 8.68 0.29
C VAL A 131 0.34 8.33 0.99
N LEU A 132 0.17 7.06 1.27
CA LEU A 132 -0.96 6.52 2.03
C LEU A 132 -0.44 5.89 3.32
N TYR A 133 -1.03 6.25 4.45
CA TYR A 133 -0.80 5.57 5.72
C TYR A 133 -1.94 4.58 5.98
N PHE A 134 -1.53 3.39 6.41
CA PHE A 134 -2.44 2.35 6.86
C PHE A 134 -2.29 2.22 8.37
N GLU A 135 -3.27 2.77 9.09
CA GLU A 135 -3.26 2.93 10.54
C GLU A 135 -4.22 1.94 11.20
N GLY A 136 -3.92 1.52 12.42
CA GLY A 136 -4.82 0.72 13.23
C GLY A 136 -4.18 0.24 14.52
N ASP A 137 -4.96 0.15 15.58
CA ASP A 137 -4.53 -0.43 16.84
C ASP A 137 -4.61 -1.97 16.77
N ARG A 138 -3.74 -2.66 17.50
CA ARG A 138 -3.75 -4.13 17.60
C ARG A 138 -4.99 -4.67 18.29
N HIS A 139 -5.62 -3.85 19.11
CA HIS A 139 -6.81 -4.21 19.88
C HIS A 139 -8.12 -3.83 19.17
N GLU A 140 -8.03 -3.10 18.05
CA GLU A 140 -9.20 -2.68 17.28
C GLU A 140 -9.32 -3.51 16.00
N SER A 141 -10.55 -3.88 15.66
CA SER A 141 -10.85 -4.62 14.42
C SER A 141 -10.73 -3.75 13.18
N TYR A 142 -10.63 -2.43 13.36
CA TYR A 142 -10.63 -1.46 12.26
C TYR A 142 -9.23 -1.07 11.81
N ARG A 143 -9.15 -0.72 10.54
CA ARG A 143 -7.98 -0.13 9.91
C ARG A 143 -8.40 1.09 9.11
N ILE A 144 -7.60 2.14 9.16
CA ILE A 144 -7.85 3.39 8.45
C ILE A 144 -6.76 3.57 7.40
N LEU A 145 -7.17 3.78 6.16
CA LEU A 145 -6.30 4.19 5.06
C LEU A 145 -6.43 5.70 4.88
N ARG A 146 -5.36 6.42 5.10
CA ARG A 146 -5.33 7.89 5.06
C ARG A 146 -4.34 8.40 4.01
N GLY A 147 -4.79 9.31 3.17
CA GLY A 147 -3.92 10.08 2.29
C GLY A 147 -3.14 11.14 3.08
N VAL A 148 -1.80 11.09 3.03
CA VAL A 148 -0.92 12.09 3.68
C VAL A 148 -0.34 13.05 2.64
N LYS A 149 -0.08 12.56 1.45
CA LYS A 149 0.39 13.32 0.31
C LYS A 149 -0.29 12.83 -0.96
N ASN A 150 -0.72 13.76 -1.79
CA ASN A 150 -1.23 13.46 -3.12
C ASN A 150 -0.94 14.64 -4.06
N ARG A 151 -0.06 14.45 -5.02
CA ARG A 151 0.27 15.50 -6.02
C ARG A 151 -0.87 15.76 -6.99
N PHE A 152 -1.80 14.82 -7.13
CA PHE A 152 -2.83 14.83 -8.16
C PHE A 152 -4.24 15.09 -7.62
N GLY A 153 -4.40 15.28 -6.31
CA GLY A 153 -5.71 15.47 -5.70
C GLY A 153 -5.70 15.75 -4.21
N SER A 154 -6.88 15.63 -3.60
CA SER A 154 -7.10 15.83 -2.18
C SER A 154 -6.48 14.72 -1.33
N THR A 155 -6.16 15.04 -0.07
CA THR A 155 -5.78 14.09 0.97
C THR A 155 -6.83 14.01 2.09
N ASN A 156 -7.99 14.63 1.90
CA ASN A 156 -9.03 14.72 2.94
C ASN A 156 -9.89 13.46 3.05
N GLU A 157 -9.77 12.54 2.11
CA GLU A 157 -10.53 11.29 2.10
C GLU A 157 -9.83 10.22 2.92
N ILE A 158 -10.63 9.45 3.66
CA ILE A 158 -10.18 8.29 4.43
C ILE A 158 -10.98 7.07 4.04
N GLY A 159 -10.32 5.91 3.95
CA GLY A 159 -10.97 4.61 3.85
C GLY A 159 -10.97 3.91 5.20
N VAL A 160 -12.10 3.36 5.62
CA VAL A 160 -12.20 2.58 6.85
C VAL A 160 -12.48 1.13 6.49
N PHE A 161 -11.71 0.22 7.05
CA PHE A 161 -11.81 -1.21 6.80
C PHE A 161 -11.94 -1.97 8.12
N GLU A 162 -12.69 -3.04 8.10
CA GLU A 162 -12.79 -3.99 9.20
C GLU A 162 -11.97 -5.24 8.88
N MET A 163 -11.18 -5.71 9.85
CA MET A 163 -10.43 -6.96 9.75
C MET A 163 -11.36 -8.13 10.05
N ARG A 164 -11.66 -8.94 9.05
CA ARG A 164 -12.48 -10.14 9.16
C ARG A 164 -11.67 -11.40 8.83
N THR A 165 -12.29 -12.55 8.96
CA THR A 165 -11.66 -13.85 8.65
C THR A 165 -11.26 -13.95 7.19
N GLU A 166 -12.07 -13.41 6.28
CA GLU A 166 -11.83 -13.33 4.85
C GLU A 166 -10.84 -12.24 4.42
N GLY A 167 -10.44 -11.36 5.34
CA GLY A 167 -9.51 -10.25 5.10
C GLY A 167 -10.08 -8.89 5.48
N LEU A 168 -9.62 -7.85 4.82
CA LEU A 168 -10.08 -6.47 5.03
C LEU A 168 -11.36 -6.22 4.22
N VAL A 169 -12.41 -5.80 4.91
CA VAL A 169 -13.71 -5.47 4.31
C VAL A 169 -13.98 -3.98 4.51
N GLU A 170 -14.40 -3.29 3.47
CA GLU A 170 -14.76 -1.87 3.53
C GLU A 170 -15.96 -1.64 4.46
N VAL A 171 -15.88 -0.56 5.26
CA VAL A 171 -16.98 -0.07 6.09
C VAL A 171 -17.63 1.09 5.36
N GLU A 172 -18.80 0.86 4.75
CA GLU A 172 -19.48 1.87 3.93
C GLU A 172 -19.92 3.10 4.72
N ASN A 173 -20.35 2.93 5.98
CA ASN A 173 -20.75 4.02 6.84
C ASN A 173 -20.05 3.95 8.22
N PRO A 174 -18.81 4.45 8.32
CA PRO A 174 -18.05 4.42 9.58
C PRO A 174 -18.74 5.17 10.72
N SER A 175 -19.45 6.26 10.40
CA SER A 175 -20.16 7.08 11.41
C SER A 175 -21.31 6.34 12.04
N GLU A 176 -22.14 5.67 11.25
CA GLU A 176 -23.25 4.86 11.75
C GLU A 176 -22.76 3.72 12.63
N TYR A 177 -21.68 3.08 12.20
CA TYR A 177 -21.08 1.99 12.95
C TYR A 177 -20.52 2.45 14.30
N MET A 178 -19.75 3.54 14.34
CA MET A 178 -19.22 4.11 15.58
C MET A 178 -20.32 4.58 16.54
N LEU A 179 -21.46 5.00 16.01
CA LEU A 179 -22.60 5.43 16.79
C LEU A 179 -23.50 4.27 17.27
N SER A 180 -23.54 3.15 16.53
CA SER A 180 -24.40 2.01 16.85
C SER A 180 -24.04 1.29 18.14
N GLY A 181 -22.77 1.33 18.56
CA GLY A 181 -22.30 0.76 19.82
C GLY A 181 -22.50 1.64 21.06
N LYS A 182 -23.08 2.84 20.91
CA LYS A 182 -23.30 3.74 22.04
C LYS A 182 -24.45 3.23 22.90
N PRO A 183 -24.23 2.96 24.19
CA PRO A 183 -25.32 2.64 25.11
C PRO A 183 -26.30 3.82 25.15
N LYS A 184 -27.57 3.57 24.89
CA LYS A 184 -28.63 4.56 25.13
C LYS A 184 -28.65 4.80 26.63
N ASP A 185 -28.54 6.07 27.06
CA ASP A 185 -28.62 6.52 28.46
C ASP A 185 -27.40 6.22 29.37
N ALA A 186 -26.21 6.00 28.86
CA ALA A 186 -24.99 5.92 29.65
C ALA A 186 -24.44 7.32 29.94
N SER A 187 -24.39 7.69 31.23
CA SER A 187 -23.72 8.92 31.69
C SER A 187 -22.20 8.80 31.47
N GLY A 188 -21.54 9.86 30.96
CA GLY A 188 -20.10 9.92 30.75
C GLY A 188 -19.64 9.54 29.33
N SER A 189 -20.54 9.29 28.40
CA SER A 189 -20.22 9.06 27.00
C SER A 189 -20.75 10.21 26.12
N VAL A 190 -19.86 10.93 25.46
CA VAL A 190 -20.19 12.04 24.55
C VAL A 190 -19.57 11.73 23.18
N VAL A 191 -20.36 11.88 22.12
CA VAL A 191 -19.84 11.89 20.76
C VAL A 191 -19.45 13.32 20.42
N ALA A 192 -18.15 13.55 20.19
CA ALA A 192 -17.63 14.82 19.74
C ALA A 192 -17.21 14.71 18.28
N CYS A 193 -17.55 15.75 17.49
CA CYS A 193 -17.02 15.90 16.15
C CYS A 193 -15.72 16.69 16.25
N SER A 194 -14.61 16.10 15.83
CA SER A 194 -13.33 16.79 15.68
C SER A 194 -13.04 17.05 14.21
N ILE A 195 -12.52 18.25 13.91
CA ILE A 195 -12.00 18.58 12.60
C ILE A 195 -10.49 18.43 12.67
N GLU A 196 -9.96 17.37 12.05
CA GLU A 196 -8.53 17.19 11.85
C GLU A 196 -8.16 17.57 10.42
N GLY A 197 -7.29 18.57 10.31
CA GLY A 197 -6.76 18.99 9.02
C GLY A 197 -7.68 19.93 8.25
N THR A 198 -7.58 21.19 8.58
CA THR A 198 -8.12 22.26 7.74
C THR A 198 -7.11 22.61 6.68
N ARG A 199 -7.36 22.18 5.47
CA ARG A 199 -7.06 22.97 4.25
C ARG A 199 -7.96 22.52 3.14
#